data_ca4bd0582d51a58a06643fe6dd9905a5
#
_entry.id   ca4bd0582d51a58a06643fe6dd9905a5
#
_cell.length_a   1.000
_cell.length_b   1.000
_cell.length_c   1.000
_cell.angle_alpha   90.00
_cell.angle_beta   90.00
_cell.angle_gamma   90.00
#
_symmetry.space_group_name_H-M   'P 1'
#
loop_
_entity.id
_entity.type
_entity.pdbx_description
1 polymer ?
#
loop_
_entity_poly.entity_id
_entity_poly.type
_entity_poly.pdbx_seq_one_letter_code
_entity_poly.pdbx_strand_id
1 'polypeptide(L)'
;MNPAIISALAALGGSSIGALAPVLSNFILERSVTRRELLNRQIAQRETLYSDFINEASRIYAKSVTRNLDGTDELVSLYALVSRIRLMATEPVVHEAEIFVKLIVARFGEPNLTVEEIRTAALSTTEEPLDRFSLACRRELRIILRRRELSAAPRN
;
A
#
# COMPACT_ATOMS: atom_id res chain seq x y z
N MET A 1 -6.27 52.39 44.64
CA MET A 1 -6.35 50.97 44.20
C MET A 1 -5.30 50.20 44.98
N ASN A 2 -5.70 49.13 45.66
CA ASN A 2 -4.79 48.38 46.56
C ASN A 2 -3.80 47.55 45.73
N PRO A 3 -2.47 47.75 45.87
CA PRO A 3 -1.48 47.00 45.08
C PRO A 3 -1.57 45.48 45.25
N ALA A 4 -2.12 45.02 46.38
CA ALA A 4 -2.35 43.62 46.64
C ALA A 4 -3.43 42.99 45.73
N ILE A 5 -4.40 43.74 45.25
CA ILE A 5 -5.44 43.23 44.32
C ILE A 5 -4.89 43.08 42.90
N ILE A 6 -3.99 43.98 42.50
CA ILE A 6 -3.34 43.94 41.19
C ILE A 6 -2.39 42.74 41.09
N SER A 7 -1.64 42.45 42.13
CA SER A 7 -0.74 41.28 42.14
C SER A 7 -1.53 39.94 42.22
N ALA A 8 -2.65 39.88 42.91
CA ALA A 8 -3.49 38.70 42.94
C ALA A 8 -4.16 38.40 41.58
N LEU A 9 -4.61 39.44 40.85
CA LEU A 9 -5.17 39.31 39.50
C LEU A 9 -4.11 38.92 38.46
N ALA A 10 -2.90 39.44 38.59
CA ALA A 10 -1.78 39.04 37.71
C ALA A 10 -1.34 37.59 37.94
N ALA A 11 -1.36 37.12 39.20
CA ALA A 11 -1.04 35.73 39.53
C ALA A 11 -2.10 34.73 39.02
N LEU A 12 -3.38 35.09 39.11
CA LEU A 12 -4.50 34.26 38.60
C LEU A 12 -4.55 34.25 37.08
N GLY A 13 -4.25 35.35 36.40
CA GLY A 13 -4.18 35.44 34.92
C GLY A 13 -2.98 34.66 34.35
N GLY A 14 -1.84 34.72 35.00
CA GLY A 14 -0.63 34.03 34.54
C GLY A 14 -0.71 32.49 34.69
N SER A 15 -1.34 32.01 35.75
CA SER A 15 -1.45 30.57 35.99
C SER A 15 -2.43 29.85 35.05
N SER A 16 -3.50 30.52 34.62
CA SER A 16 -4.47 29.96 33.68
C SER A 16 -3.93 29.86 32.25
N ILE A 17 -3.13 30.79 31.81
CA ILE A 17 -2.47 30.75 30.47
C ILE A 17 -1.34 29.72 30.45
N GLY A 18 -0.57 29.58 31.53
CA GLY A 18 0.51 28.60 31.64
C GLY A 18 0.04 27.15 31.65
N ALA A 19 -1.16 26.88 32.18
CA ALA A 19 -1.72 25.52 32.22
C ALA A 19 -2.33 25.05 30.90
N LEU A 20 -2.76 25.96 30.03
CA LEU A 20 -3.37 25.63 28.74
C LEU A 20 -2.35 25.34 27.64
N ALA A 21 -1.16 25.95 27.69
CA ALA A 21 -0.12 25.78 26.68
C ALA A 21 0.36 24.31 26.52
N PRO A 22 0.66 23.54 27.58
CA PRO A 22 1.06 22.14 27.44
C PRO A 22 -0.08 21.23 26.96
N VAL A 23 -1.33 21.53 27.32
CA VAL A 23 -2.49 20.76 26.86
C VAL A 23 -2.69 20.91 25.34
N LEU A 24 -2.61 22.14 24.85
CA LEU A 24 -2.71 22.42 23.40
C LEU A 24 -1.52 21.83 22.62
N SER A 25 -0.30 21.92 23.15
CA SER A 25 0.89 21.33 22.53
C SER A 25 0.81 19.82 22.45
N ASN A 26 0.40 19.15 23.52
CA ASN A 26 0.22 17.70 23.54
C ASN A 26 -0.87 17.25 22.56
N PHE A 27 -1.99 17.96 22.49
CA PHE A 27 -3.10 17.63 21.59
C PHE A 27 -2.70 17.76 20.11
N ILE A 28 -1.90 18.77 19.75
CA ILE A 28 -1.39 18.95 18.38
C ILE A 28 -0.36 17.88 18.03
N LEU A 29 0.56 17.57 18.95
CA LEU A 29 1.58 16.54 18.78
C LEU A 29 0.95 15.15 18.65
N GLU A 30 0.01 14.82 19.51
CA GLU A 30 -0.69 13.52 19.51
C GLU A 30 -1.47 13.28 18.21
N ARG A 31 -2.17 14.29 17.68
CA ARG A 31 -2.83 14.21 16.37
C ARG A 31 -1.83 13.98 15.23
N SER A 32 -0.68 14.60 15.27
CA SER A 32 0.33 14.44 14.20
C SER A 32 0.98 13.06 14.22
N VAL A 33 1.24 12.49 15.39
CA VAL A 33 1.79 11.15 15.58
C VAL A 33 0.78 10.10 15.13
N THR A 34 -0.46 10.18 15.57
CA THR A 34 -1.53 9.24 15.21
C THR A 34 -1.78 9.21 13.71
N ARG A 35 -1.79 10.37 13.05
CA ARG A 35 -1.97 10.46 11.59
C ARG A 35 -0.81 9.82 10.82
N ARG A 36 0.42 10.00 11.28
CA ARG A 36 1.61 9.37 10.69
C ARG A 36 1.57 7.85 10.83
N GLU A 37 1.14 7.37 11.97
CA GLU A 37 1.02 5.95 12.26
C GLU A 37 -0.04 5.26 11.41
N LEU A 38 -1.22 5.88 11.26
CA LEU A 38 -2.29 5.37 10.39
C LEU A 38 -1.84 5.28 8.93
N LEU A 39 -1.15 6.29 8.42
CA LEU A 39 -0.62 6.27 7.05
C LEU A 39 0.46 5.19 6.86
N ASN A 40 1.34 5.00 7.85
CA ASN A 40 2.34 3.93 7.80
C ASN A 40 1.68 2.54 7.77
N ARG A 41 0.64 2.34 8.57
CA ARG A 41 -0.14 1.09 8.57
C ARG A 41 -0.81 0.84 7.21
N GLN A 42 -1.38 1.88 6.59
CA GLN A 42 -1.99 1.76 5.25
C GLN A 42 -0.96 1.39 4.17
N ILE A 43 0.24 1.96 4.22
CA ILE A 43 1.31 1.63 3.29
C ILE A 43 1.75 0.17 3.50
N ALA A 44 2.03 -0.23 4.74
CA ALA A 44 2.44 -1.59 5.08
C ALA A 44 1.38 -2.63 4.67
N GLN A 45 0.09 -2.33 4.86
CA GLN A 45 -1.00 -3.22 4.41
C GLN A 45 -1.02 -3.39 2.88
N ARG A 46 -0.76 -2.33 2.12
CA ARG A 46 -0.67 -2.41 0.65
C ARG A 46 0.56 -3.20 0.20
N GLU A 47 1.71 -2.94 0.81
CA GLU A 47 2.95 -3.67 0.52
C GLU A 47 2.78 -5.17 0.77
N THR A 48 2.17 -5.55 1.90
CA THR A 48 1.84 -6.94 2.19
C THR A 48 0.90 -7.53 1.14
N LEU A 49 -0.18 -6.82 0.80
CA LEU A 49 -1.15 -7.28 -0.19
C LEU A 49 -0.52 -7.48 -1.58
N TYR A 50 0.35 -6.56 -2.00
CA TYR A 50 1.04 -6.67 -3.29
C TYR A 50 2.04 -7.83 -3.29
N SER A 51 2.75 -8.03 -2.18
CA SER A 51 3.64 -9.17 -2.01
C SER A 51 2.90 -10.50 -2.03
N ASP A 52 1.76 -10.59 -1.33
CA ASP A 52 0.90 -11.78 -1.33
C ASP A 52 0.41 -12.10 -2.75
N PHE A 53 -0.02 -11.08 -3.50
CA PHE A 53 -0.46 -11.25 -4.88
C PHE A 53 0.69 -11.72 -5.78
N ILE A 54 1.87 -11.12 -5.70
CA ILE A 54 3.05 -11.50 -6.48
C ILE A 54 3.40 -12.96 -6.21
N ASN A 55 3.47 -13.36 -4.95
CA ASN A 55 3.82 -14.71 -4.55
C ASN A 55 2.82 -15.74 -5.07
N GLU A 56 1.52 -15.48 -4.88
CA GLU A 56 0.47 -16.41 -5.31
C GLU A 56 0.35 -16.47 -6.82
N ALA A 57 0.39 -15.33 -7.51
CA ALA A 57 0.33 -15.25 -8.95
C ALA A 57 1.52 -15.96 -9.61
N SER A 58 2.74 -15.77 -9.08
CA SER A 58 3.95 -16.46 -9.57
C SER A 58 3.85 -17.97 -9.36
N ARG A 59 3.34 -18.40 -8.20
CA ARG A 59 3.13 -19.83 -7.89
C ARG A 59 2.17 -20.50 -8.87
N ILE A 60 1.03 -19.84 -9.13
CA ILE A 60 0.01 -20.35 -10.04
C ILE A 60 0.49 -20.30 -11.49
N TYR A 61 1.18 -19.22 -11.88
CA TYR A 61 1.79 -19.11 -13.21
C TYR A 61 2.80 -20.22 -13.48
N ALA A 62 3.69 -20.52 -12.54
CA ALA A 62 4.64 -21.61 -12.66
C ALA A 62 3.93 -22.98 -12.85
N LYS A 63 2.80 -23.20 -12.15
CA LYS A 63 1.98 -24.39 -12.35
C LYS A 63 1.31 -24.42 -13.73
N SER A 64 0.79 -23.30 -14.23
CA SER A 64 0.13 -23.22 -15.53
C SER A 64 1.05 -23.55 -16.71
N VAL A 65 2.37 -23.42 -16.52
CA VAL A 65 3.38 -23.74 -17.53
C VAL A 65 3.67 -25.25 -17.59
N THR A 66 3.56 -25.95 -16.45
CA THR A 66 3.99 -27.34 -16.29
C THR A 66 2.86 -28.34 -16.12
N ARG A 67 1.64 -27.89 -15.78
CA ARG A 67 0.48 -28.75 -15.47
C ARG A 67 -0.82 -28.15 -15.97
N ASN A 68 -1.76 -29.03 -16.33
CA ASN A 68 -3.16 -28.61 -16.52
C ASN A 68 -3.80 -28.26 -15.16
N LEU A 69 -4.86 -27.46 -15.20
CA LEU A 69 -5.62 -27.08 -14.02
C LEU A 69 -6.30 -28.34 -13.44
N ASP A 70 -5.87 -28.77 -12.26
CA ASP A 70 -6.46 -29.91 -11.55
C ASP A 70 -7.80 -29.54 -10.87
N GLY A 71 -8.15 -28.23 -10.82
CA GLY A 71 -9.39 -27.71 -10.23
C GLY A 71 -9.42 -26.17 -10.21
N THR A 72 -10.63 -25.64 -10.01
CA THR A 72 -10.86 -24.17 -9.91
C THR A 72 -10.36 -23.58 -8.59
N ASP A 73 -10.11 -24.42 -7.57
CA ASP A 73 -9.76 -23.99 -6.21
C ASP A 73 -8.46 -23.17 -6.17
N GLU A 74 -7.52 -23.47 -7.06
CA GLU A 74 -6.27 -22.75 -7.16
C GLU A 74 -6.44 -21.29 -7.61
N LEU A 75 -7.46 -21.01 -8.39
CA LEU A 75 -7.76 -19.65 -8.85
C LEU A 75 -8.53 -18.82 -7.80
N VAL A 76 -9.19 -19.48 -6.84
CA VAL A 76 -10.00 -18.79 -5.82
C VAL A 76 -9.14 -17.85 -4.99
N SER A 77 -7.95 -18.30 -4.54
CA SER A 77 -7.00 -17.47 -3.78
C SER A 77 -6.54 -16.25 -4.56
N LEU A 78 -6.26 -16.43 -5.85
CA LEU A 78 -5.83 -15.35 -6.74
C LEU A 78 -6.95 -14.32 -6.96
N TYR A 79 -8.18 -14.76 -7.23
CA TYR A 79 -9.34 -13.88 -7.36
C TYR A 79 -9.66 -13.12 -6.05
N ALA A 80 -9.47 -13.76 -4.89
CA ALA A 80 -9.63 -13.12 -3.60
C ALA A 80 -8.59 -11.98 -3.41
N LEU A 81 -7.34 -12.20 -3.81
CA LEU A 81 -6.30 -11.19 -3.77
C LEU A 81 -6.60 -10.01 -4.71
N VAL A 82 -7.04 -10.29 -5.95
CA VAL A 82 -7.46 -9.22 -6.88
C VAL A 82 -8.63 -8.41 -6.31
N SER A 83 -9.60 -9.07 -5.68
CA SER A 83 -10.72 -8.37 -5.04
C SER A 83 -10.25 -7.46 -3.90
N ARG A 84 -9.27 -7.89 -3.10
CA ARG A 84 -8.64 -7.05 -2.08
C ARG A 84 -7.86 -5.89 -2.70
N ILE A 85 -7.15 -6.11 -3.81
CA ILE A 85 -6.44 -5.05 -4.55
C ILE A 85 -7.44 -4.00 -5.05
N ARG A 86 -8.60 -4.40 -5.61
CA ARG A 86 -9.66 -3.48 -6.05
C ARG A 86 -10.19 -2.58 -4.93
N LEU A 87 -10.22 -3.08 -3.68
CA LEU A 87 -10.67 -2.29 -2.53
C LEU A 87 -9.66 -1.24 -2.06
N MET A 88 -8.37 -1.45 -2.30
CA MET A 88 -7.31 -0.67 -1.64
C MET A 88 -6.42 0.09 -2.62
N ALA A 89 -6.23 -0.41 -3.83
CA ALA A 89 -5.28 0.10 -4.80
C ALA A 89 -5.92 1.08 -5.80
N THR A 90 -5.07 1.83 -6.50
CA THR A 90 -5.49 2.69 -7.61
C THR A 90 -5.75 1.88 -8.88
N GLU A 91 -6.56 2.44 -9.79
CA GLU A 91 -6.94 1.80 -11.06
C GLU A 91 -5.77 1.23 -11.87
N PRO A 92 -4.61 1.90 -12.01
CA PRO A 92 -3.47 1.32 -12.72
C PRO A 92 -2.95 0.01 -12.11
N VAL A 93 -2.96 -0.11 -10.77
CA VAL A 93 -2.53 -1.35 -10.08
C VAL A 93 -3.56 -2.45 -10.29
N VAL A 94 -4.85 -2.14 -10.17
CA VAL A 94 -5.94 -3.08 -10.43
C VAL A 94 -5.86 -3.61 -11.86
N HIS A 95 -5.69 -2.72 -12.83
CA HIS A 95 -5.62 -3.07 -14.25
C HIS A 95 -4.48 -4.07 -14.55
N GLU A 96 -3.28 -3.81 -14.04
CA GLU A 96 -2.14 -4.71 -14.26
C GLU A 96 -2.32 -6.06 -13.54
N ALA A 97 -2.94 -6.08 -12.35
CA ALA A 97 -3.29 -7.31 -11.66
C ALA A 97 -4.27 -8.17 -12.49
N GLU A 98 -5.31 -7.54 -13.05
CA GLU A 98 -6.30 -8.23 -13.88
C GLU A 98 -5.70 -8.76 -15.18
N ILE A 99 -4.80 -8.01 -15.83
CA ILE A 99 -4.08 -8.47 -17.01
C ILE A 99 -3.29 -9.73 -16.69
N PHE A 100 -2.56 -9.74 -15.56
CA PHE A 100 -1.77 -10.89 -15.18
C PHE A 100 -2.64 -12.12 -14.86
N VAL A 101 -3.77 -11.94 -14.18
CA VAL A 101 -4.71 -13.04 -13.94
C VAL A 101 -5.28 -13.61 -15.24
N LYS A 102 -5.67 -12.75 -16.19
CA LYS A 102 -6.14 -13.20 -17.52
C LYS A 102 -5.08 -14.01 -18.26
N LEU A 103 -3.83 -13.59 -18.18
CA LEU A 103 -2.70 -14.33 -18.77
C LEU A 103 -2.53 -15.70 -18.12
N ILE A 104 -2.58 -15.79 -16.78
CA ILE A 104 -2.52 -17.06 -16.07
C ILE A 104 -3.65 -17.99 -16.52
N VAL A 105 -4.89 -17.49 -16.57
CA VAL A 105 -6.06 -18.29 -16.98
C VAL A 105 -5.94 -18.75 -18.43
N ALA A 106 -5.50 -17.88 -19.33
CA ALA A 106 -5.28 -18.24 -20.74
C ALA A 106 -4.20 -19.33 -20.87
N ARG A 107 -3.13 -19.23 -20.07
CA ARG A 107 -2.03 -20.20 -20.09
C ARG A 107 -2.46 -21.62 -19.70
N PHE A 108 -3.42 -21.75 -18.78
CA PHE A 108 -3.99 -23.08 -18.44
C PHE A 108 -4.73 -23.78 -19.59
N GLY A 109 -5.18 -23.00 -20.58
CA GLY A 109 -5.82 -23.54 -21.79
C GLY A 109 -4.83 -23.95 -22.89
N GLU A 110 -3.52 -23.70 -22.70
CA GLU A 110 -2.49 -24.01 -23.66
C GLU A 110 -1.73 -25.30 -23.31
N PRO A 111 -1.07 -25.98 -24.30
CA PRO A 111 -0.24 -27.12 -24.02
C PRO A 111 0.89 -26.81 -23.04
N ASN A 112 1.29 -27.81 -22.25
CA ASN A 112 2.44 -27.68 -21.35
C ASN A 112 3.71 -27.40 -22.14
N LEU A 113 4.55 -26.51 -21.63
CA LEU A 113 5.84 -26.20 -22.23
C LEU A 113 6.90 -27.24 -21.84
N THR A 114 7.75 -27.58 -22.77
CA THR A 114 8.99 -28.33 -22.51
C THR A 114 10.00 -27.42 -21.81
N VAL A 115 10.99 -28.01 -21.14
CA VAL A 115 12.06 -27.26 -20.46
C VAL A 115 12.80 -26.32 -21.40
N GLU A 116 12.99 -26.72 -22.67
CA GLU A 116 13.67 -25.91 -23.67
C GLU A 116 12.81 -24.71 -24.13
N GLU A 117 11.50 -24.90 -24.27
CA GLU A 117 10.55 -23.82 -24.58
C GLU A 117 10.46 -22.81 -23.43
N ILE A 118 10.44 -23.26 -22.17
CA ILE A 118 10.48 -22.37 -20.99
C ILE A 118 11.74 -21.54 -21.00
N ARG A 119 12.90 -22.17 -21.26
CA ARG A 119 14.18 -21.48 -21.33
C ARG A 119 14.20 -20.43 -22.43
N THR A 120 13.70 -20.78 -23.62
CA THR A 120 13.64 -19.86 -24.75
C THR A 120 12.69 -18.70 -24.48
N ALA A 121 11.53 -18.96 -23.89
CA ALA A 121 10.58 -17.92 -23.47
C ALA A 121 11.19 -16.97 -22.45
N ALA A 122 11.87 -17.49 -21.43
CA ALA A 122 12.54 -16.65 -20.39
C ALA A 122 13.62 -15.73 -20.97
N LEU A 123 14.30 -16.15 -22.04
CA LEU A 123 15.33 -15.34 -22.69
C LEU A 123 14.77 -14.33 -23.70
N SER A 124 13.54 -14.54 -24.20
CA SER A 124 12.93 -13.71 -25.25
C SER A 124 11.93 -12.67 -24.72
N THR A 125 11.53 -12.75 -23.45
CA THR A 125 10.50 -11.89 -22.89
C THR A 125 11.06 -10.51 -22.55
N THR A 126 10.61 -9.49 -23.27
CA THR A 126 11.07 -8.10 -23.11
C THR A 126 10.36 -7.39 -21.96
N GLU A 127 9.13 -7.77 -21.62
CA GLU A 127 8.37 -7.24 -20.48
C GLU A 127 7.48 -8.32 -19.86
N GLU A 128 7.80 -8.74 -18.66
CA GLU A 128 6.93 -9.65 -17.93
C GLU A 128 5.72 -8.89 -17.35
N PRO A 129 4.48 -9.43 -17.42
CA PRO A 129 3.29 -8.79 -16.83
C PRO A 129 3.44 -8.51 -15.33
N LEU A 130 4.24 -9.32 -14.62
CA LEU A 130 4.57 -9.12 -13.22
C LEU A 130 5.43 -7.88 -12.99
N ASP A 131 6.33 -7.55 -13.94
CA ASP A 131 7.13 -6.33 -13.87
C ASP A 131 6.26 -5.08 -14.02
N ARG A 132 5.27 -5.13 -14.92
CA ARG A 132 4.31 -4.03 -15.12
C ARG A 132 3.47 -3.80 -13.86
N PHE A 133 2.97 -4.87 -13.24
CA PHE A 133 2.27 -4.79 -11.95
C PHE A 133 3.18 -4.19 -10.87
N SER A 134 4.40 -4.69 -10.73
CA SER A 134 5.38 -4.20 -9.74
C SER A 134 5.70 -2.71 -9.95
N LEU A 135 5.79 -2.27 -11.21
CA LEU A 135 6.02 -0.86 -11.55
C LEU A 135 4.82 0.01 -11.18
N ALA A 136 3.59 -0.46 -11.42
CA ALA A 136 2.37 0.24 -11.04
C ALA A 136 2.29 0.41 -9.51
N CYS A 137 2.52 -0.66 -8.74
CA CYS A 137 2.59 -0.64 -7.28
C CYS A 137 3.64 0.37 -6.76
N ARG A 138 4.83 0.34 -7.32
CA ARG A 138 5.92 1.26 -6.95
C ARG A 138 5.56 2.72 -7.23
N ARG A 139 4.89 3.00 -8.35
CA ARG A 139 4.42 4.35 -8.69
C ARG A 139 3.36 4.83 -7.69
N GLU A 140 2.39 3.99 -7.36
CA GLU A 140 1.35 4.30 -6.37
C GLU A 140 1.96 4.62 -5.00
N LEU A 141 2.81 3.75 -4.46
CA LEU A 141 3.45 3.94 -3.16
C LEU A 141 4.27 5.24 -3.11
N ARG A 142 4.99 5.58 -4.19
CA ARG A 142 5.71 6.87 -4.28
C ARG A 142 4.78 8.07 -4.23
N ILE A 143 3.62 8.01 -4.89
CA ILE A 143 2.64 9.11 -4.87
C ILE A 143 2.11 9.30 -3.45
N ILE A 144 1.79 8.21 -2.74
CA ILE A 144 1.31 8.25 -1.36
C ILE A 144 2.38 8.87 -0.44
N LEU A 145 3.64 8.45 -0.58
CA LEU A 145 4.77 8.98 0.20
C LEU A 145 5.00 10.47 -0.07
N ARG A 146 5.01 10.91 -1.32
CA ARG A 146 5.17 12.34 -1.68
C ARG A 146 4.04 13.21 -1.14
N ARG A 147 2.79 12.76 -1.21
CA ARG A 147 1.66 13.49 -0.61
C ARG A 147 1.81 13.65 0.89
N ARG A 148 2.41 12.68 1.55
CA ARG A 148 2.74 12.74 2.98
C ARG A 148 3.75 13.84 3.28
N GLU A 149 4.84 13.93 2.52
CA GLU A 149 5.89 14.95 2.70
C GLU A 149 5.33 16.36 2.52
N LEU A 150 4.53 16.58 1.48
CA LEU A 150 3.88 17.88 1.22
C LEU A 150 2.87 18.27 2.31
N SER A 151 2.18 17.30 2.92
CA SER A 151 1.24 17.55 4.01
C SER A 151 1.92 17.78 5.36
N ALA A 152 3.19 17.38 5.51
CA ALA A 152 4.00 17.55 6.71
C ALA A 152 4.84 18.86 6.70
N ALA A 153 4.98 19.51 5.56
CA ALA A 153 5.70 20.78 5.43
C ALA A 153 4.94 21.89 6.16
N PRO A 154 5.60 22.69 7.02
CA PRO A 154 4.98 23.83 7.68
C PRO A 154 4.51 24.82 6.61
N ARG A 155 3.24 25.24 6.70
CA ARG A 155 2.74 26.37 5.92
C ARG A 155 3.37 27.63 6.53
N ASN A 156 4.35 28.20 5.84
CA ASN A 156 4.82 29.55 6.13
C ASN A 156 3.73 30.57 5.86
#